data_2c466e7b8ecdd88a7e5602495873ad34
#
_entry.id   2c466e7b8ecdd88a7e5602495873ad34
#
_cell.length_a   1.000
_cell.length_b   1.000
_cell.length_c   1.000
_cell.angle_alpha   90.00
_cell.angle_beta   90.00
_cell.angle_gamma   90.00
#
_symmetry.space_group_name_H-M   'P 1'
#
loop_
_entity.id
_entity.type
_entity.pdbx_description
1 polymer ?
#
loop_
_entity_poly.entity_id
_entity_poly.type
_entity_poly.pdbx_seq_one_letter_code
_entity_poly.pdbx_strand_id
1 'polypeptide(L)'
;MSAGEENAGVVDIGDGFAIVFKIESHNHPSAIEPYQGAATGVGGIVRDIFAMGARPVALLNSLRFGPIEEERNKYLFDGVVSGISGYGNCIGVPNIGGEVLFSGSYSGNPLVNAMCIGLLKAEQLTKATSGSVDNLLILAGSG
;
A
#
# COMPACT_ATOMS: atom_id res chain seq x y z
N MET A 1 -1.49 21.05 -0.87
CA MET A 1 -0.59 20.51 0.18
C MET A 1 0.80 20.47 -0.39
N SER A 2 1.79 20.85 0.40
CA SER A 2 3.19 20.75 -0.01
C SER A 2 3.66 19.28 0.06
N ALA A 3 4.61 18.93 -0.80
CA ALA A 3 5.18 17.58 -0.79
C ALA A 3 5.88 17.29 0.56
N GLY A 4 5.61 16.13 1.16
CA GLY A 4 6.23 15.70 2.40
C GLY A 4 5.55 16.16 3.70
N GLU A 5 4.45 16.90 3.60
CA GLU A 5 3.69 17.35 4.79
C GLU A 5 2.69 16.30 5.28
N GLU A 6 2.27 15.37 4.41
CA GLU A 6 1.23 14.40 4.70
C GLU A 6 1.66 12.97 4.34
N ASN A 7 0.96 11.98 4.88
CA ASN A 7 1.27 10.56 4.69
C ASN A 7 1.00 10.05 3.26
N ALA A 8 0.13 10.71 2.50
CA ALA A 8 -0.28 10.29 1.17
C ALA A 8 -0.47 11.49 0.24
N GLY A 9 -0.42 11.27 -1.07
CA GLY A 9 -0.76 12.26 -2.08
C GLY A 9 -2.27 12.46 -2.17
N VAL A 10 -2.72 13.70 -2.45
CA VAL A 10 -4.14 14.03 -2.61
C VAL A 10 -4.33 14.84 -3.89
N VAL A 11 -5.31 14.42 -4.70
CA VAL A 11 -5.70 15.11 -5.94
C VAL A 11 -7.20 15.38 -5.93
N ASP A 12 -7.58 16.64 -6.10
CA ASP A 12 -8.97 17.02 -6.31
C ASP A 12 -9.42 16.54 -7.70
N ILE A 13 -10.55 15.84 -7.74
CA ILE A 13 -11.14 15.32 -8.98
C ILE A 13 -12.44 16.03 -9.38
N GLY A 14 -12.79 17.10 -8.71
CA GLY A 14 -14.02 17.87 -8.93
C GLY A 14 -15.22 17.33 -8.12
N ASP A 15 -16.34 18.03 -8.26
CA ASP A 15 -17.62 17.68 -7.61
C ASP A 15 -17.53 17.46 -6.09
N GLY A 16 -16.54 18.09 -5.44
CA GLY A 16 -16.30 17.95 -3.99
C GLY A 16 -15.65 16.66 -3.57
N PHE A 17 -15.06 15.88 -4.50
CA PHE A 17 -14.33 14.64 -4.22
C PHE A 17 -12.83 14.81 -4.45
N ALA A 18 -12.06 14.02 -3.70
CA ALA A 18 -10.62 13.89 -3.89
C ALA A 18 -10.19 12.41 -3.86
N ILE A 19 -9.13 12.12 -4.62
CA ILE A 19 -8.41 10.86 -4.58
C ILE A 19 -7.20 11.02 -3.66
N VAL A 20 -7.02 10.06 -2.76
CA VAL A 20 -5.83 9.89 -1.94
C VAL A 20 -5.09 8.66 -2.43
N PHE A 21 -3.77 8.75 -2.58
CA PHE A 21 -2.98 7.62 -3.04
C PHE A 21 -1.60 7.57 -2.37
N LYS A 22 -1.13 6.35 -2.18
CA LYS A 22 0.19 6.04 -1.62
C LYS A 22 0.78 4.86 -2.37
N ILE A 23 2.08 4.95 -2.65
CA ILE A 23 2.89 3.83 -3.15
C ILE A 23 4.11 3.66 -2.28
N GLU A 24 4.44 2.42 -1.93
CA GLU A 24 5.63 2.05 -1.19
C GLU A 24 6.27 0.79 -1.74
N SER A 25 7.58 0.66 -1.50
CA SER A 25 8.36 -0.52 -1.85
C SER A 25 8.63 -1.38 -0.62
N HIS A 26 8.28 -2.66 -0.68
CA HIS A 26 8.50 -3.66 0.36
C HIS A 26 9.41 -4.80 -0.14
N ASN A 27 10.55 -4.43 -0.73
CA ASN A 27 11.46 -5.35 -1.41
C ASN A 27 12.16 -6.30 -0.43
N HIS A 28 12.89 -5.73 0.53
CA HIS A 28 13.72 -6.50 1.46
C HIS A 28 12.92 -7.42 2.39
N PRO A 29 11.82 -6.96 3.01
CA PRO A 29 10.96 -7.86 3.77
C PRO A 29 10.42 -9.00 2.93
N SER A 30 10.04 -8.74 1.68
CA SER A 30 9.52 -9.77 0.76
C SER A 30 10.60 -10.74 0.27
N ALA A 31 11.87 -10.34 0.23
CA ALA A 31 12.97 -11.25 -0.09
C ALA A 31 13.21 -12.29 1.03
N ILE A 32 12.88 -11.95 2.27
CA ILE A 32 13.06 -12.80 3.46
C ILE A 32 11.81 -13.64 3.70
N GLU A 33 10.66 -12.97 3.88
CA GLU A 33 9.34 -13.57 4.12
C GLU A 33 8.34 -13.04 3.10
N PRO A 34 8.23 -13.65 1.91
CA PRO A 34 7.54 -13.06 0.78
C PRO A 34 6.05 -12.80 1.04
N TYR A 35 5.35 -13.73 1.73
CA TYR A 35 3.96 -13.54 2.08
C TYR A 35 3.78 -12.38 3.07
N GLN A 36 4.47 -12.42 4.21
CA GLN A 36 4.31 -11.43 5.27
C GLN A 36 4.88 -10.06 4.86
N GLY A 37 5.99 -10.05 4.14
CA GLY A 37 6.61 -8.83 3.62
C GLY A 37 5.68 -8.07 2.68
N ALA A 38 5.06 -8.77 1.73
CA ALA A 38 4.11 -8.19 0.79
C ALA A 38 2.79 -7.79 1.46
N ALA A 39 2.25 -8.63 2.35
CA ALA A 39 1.05 -8.33 3.13
C ALA A 39 1.23 -7.06 3.97
N THR A 40 2.37 -6.92 4.65
CA THR A 40 2.72 -5.71 5.42
C THR A 40 2.82 -4.48 4.51
N GLY A 41 3.34 -4.64 3.30
CA GLY A 41 3.39 -3.56 2.31
C GLY A 41 2.01 -3.02 1.97
N VAL A 42 1.06 -3.91 1.68
CA VAL A 42 -0.34 -3.53 1.43
C VAL A 42 -0.95 -2.90 2.69
N GLY A 43 -0.72 -3.49 3.86
CA GLY A 43 -1.25 -2.98 5.14
C GLY A 43 -0.77 -1.57 5.45
N GLY A 44 0.51 -1.26 5.20
CA GLY A 44 1.10 0.06 5.43
C GLY A 44 0.44 1.14 4.59
N ILE A 45 0.35 0.94 3.28
CA ILE A 45 -0.24 1.93 2.36
C ILE A 45 -1.74 2.12 2.57
N VAL A 46 -2.47 1.04 2.90
CA VAL A 46 -3.90 1.12 3.22
C VAL A 46 -4.12 1.94 4.50
N ARG A 47 -3.28 1.75 5.50
CA ARG A 47 -3.33 2.53 6.74
C ARG A 47 -3.11 4.02 6.51
N ASP A 48 -2.19 4.39 5.61
CA ASP A 48 -1.95 5.79 5.25
C ASP A 48 -3.17 6.42 4.56
N ILE A 49 -3.87 5.66 3.72
CA ILE A 49 -5.13 6.09 3.10
C ILE A 49 -6.21 6.35 4.18
N PHE A 50 -6.36 5.42 5.13
CA PHE A 50 -7.30 5.60 6.24
C PHE A 50 -6.93 6.80 7.14
N ALA A 51 -5.63 7.01 7.40
CA ALA A 51 -5.15 8.13 8.20
C ALA A 51 -5.52 9.50 7.60
N MET A 52 -5.66 9.57 6.28
CA MET A 52 -6.11 10.77 5.56
C MET A 52 -7.64 10.93 5.53
N GLY A 53 -8.39 10.02 6.16
CA GLY A 53 -9.86 10.01 6.15
C GLY A 53 -10.48 9.41 4.89
N ALA A 54 -9.69 8.85 3.99
CA ALA A 54 -10.16 8.27 2.75
C ALA A 54 -10.53 6.80 2.90
N ARG A 55 -11.52 6.35 2.11
CA ARG A 55 -11.86 4.94 1.98
C ARG A 55 -11.02 4.30 0.89
N PRO A 56 -10.20 3.28 1.18
CA PRO A 56 -9.52 2.49 0.17
C PRO A 56 -10.51 1.87 -0.81
N VAL A 57 -10.24 2.02 -2.12
CA VAL A 57 -11.14 1.52 -3.18
C VAL A 57 -10.42 0.62 -4.17
N ALA A 58 -9.08 0.72 -4.28
CA ALA A 58 -8.31 -0.05 -5.23
C ALA A 58 -6.87 -0.24 -4.79
N LEU A 59 -6.31 -1.41 -5.13
CA LEU A 59 -4.88 -1.73 -5.06
C LEU A 59 -4.32 -1.89 -6.47
N LEU A 60 -3.08 -1.47 -6.65
CA LEU A 60 -2.28 -1.72 -7.85
C LEU A 60 -0.86 -2.12 -7.41
N ASN A 61 -0.15 -2.85 -8.28
CA ASN A 61 1.20 -3.29 -7.95
C ASN A 61 2.13 -3.16 -9.14
N SER A 62 3.41 -2.90 -8.86
CA SER A 62 4.48 -2.98 -9.86
C SER A 62 5.54 -3.91 -9.29
N LEU A 63 5.63 -5.11 -9.85
CA LEU A 63 6.42 -6.22 -9.32
C LEU A 63 7.54 -6.61 -10.27
N ARG A 64 8.70 -6.92 -9.70
CA ARG A 64 9.87 -7.41 -10.45
C ARG A 64 10.46 -8.62 -9.73
N PHE A 65 10.70 -9.67 -10.49
CA PHE A 65 11.30 -10.91 -9.99
C PHE A 65 12.41 -11.40 -10.90
N GLY A 66 13.26 -12.27 -10.41
CA GLY A 66 14.17 -13.06 -11.24
C GLY A 66 13.41 -14.05 -12.13
N PRO A 67 14.11 -14.78 -13.01
CA PRO A 67 13.49 -15.78 -13.88
C PRO A 67 12.65 -16.78 -13.08
N ILE A 68 11.42 -17.03 -13.52
CA ILE A 68 10.44 -17.86 -12.80
C ILE A 68 10.79 -19.35 -12.81
N GLU A 69 11.70 -19.75 -13.71
CA GLU A 69 12.24 -21.11 -13.80
C GLU A 69 13.13 -21.49 -12.61
N GLU A 70 13.68 -20.49 -11.91
CA GLU A 70 14.47 -20.70 -10.70
C GLU A 70 13.53 -20.89 -9.49
N GLU A 71 13.65 -22.00 -8.77
CA GLU A 71 12.79 -22.36 -7.64
C GLU A 71 12.67 -21.24 -6.59
N ARG A 72 13.77 -20.56 -6.28
CA ARG A 72 13.78 -19.45 -5.32
C ARG A 72 12.94 -18.28 -5.81
N ASN A 73 13.05 -17.91 -7.08
CA ASN A 73 12.28 -16.79 -7.65
C ASN A 73 10.80 -17.14 -7.74
N LYS A 74 10.48 -18.39 -8.09
CA LYS A 74 9.10 -18.90 -8.06
C LYS A 74 8.50 -18.82 -6.66
N TYR A 75 9.23 -19.28 -5.64
CA TYR A 75 8.80 -19.18 -4.24
C TYR A 75 8.54 -17.73 -3.81
N LEU A 76 9.42 -16.80 -4.19
CA LEU A 76 9.25 -15.38 -3.90
C LEU A 76 8.00 -14.81 -4.59
N PHE A 77 7.81 -15.14 -5.86
CA PHE A 77 6.66 -14.71 -6.64
C PHE A 77 5.34 -15.21 -6.03
N ASP A 78 5.22 -16.51 -5.79
CA ASP A 78 4.03 -17.14 -5.22
C ASP A 78 3.69 -16.54 -3.84
N GLY A 79 4.69 -16.34 -2.99
CA GLY A 79 4.52 -15.76 -1.66
C GLY A 79 4.07 -14.30 -1.70
N VAL A 80 4.70 -13.48 -2.55
CA VAL A 80 4.34 -12.06 -2.70
C VAL A 80 2.92 -11.90 -3.22
N VAL A 81 2.55 -12.61 -4.28
CA VAL A 81 1.20 -12.56 -4.86
C VAL A 81 0.16 -13.01 -3.84
N SER A 82 0.44 -14.09 -3.11
CA SER A 82 -0.43 -14.61 -2.05
C SER A 82 -0.58 -13.61 -0.89
N GLY A 83 0.50 -12.94 -0.49
CA GLY A 83 0.47 -11.93 0.58
C GLY A 83 -0.36 -10.70 0.22
N ILE A 84 -0.18 -10.18 -1.01
CA ILE A 84 -0.98 -9.07 -1.53
C ILE A 84 -2.46 -9.45 -1.58
N SER A 85 -2.78 -10.61 -2.14
CA SER A 85 -4.13 -11.12 -2.26
C SER A 85 -4.77 -11.36 -0.89
N GLY A 86 -4.05 -12.00 0.02
CA GLY A 86 -4.54 -12.32 1.36
C GLY A 86 -4.95 -11.06 2.12
N TYR A 87 -4.10 -10.04 2.14
CA TYR A 87 -4.43 -8.78 2.83
C TYR A 87 -5.57 -8.02 2.14
N GLY A 88 -5.51 -7.87 0.82
CA GLY A 88 -6.55 -7.19 0.04
C GLY A 88 -7.94 -7.83 0.24
N ASN A 89 -8.01 -9.16 0.24
CA ASN A 89 -9.26 -9.90 0.49
C ASN A 89 -9.80 -9.67 1.90
N CYS A 90 -8.94 -9.65 2.93
CA CYS A 90 -9.36 -9.44 4.32
C CYS A 90 -10.07 -8.09 4.52
N ILE A 91 -9.63 -7.05 3.81
CA ILE A 91 -10.19 -5.70 3.91
C ILE A 91 -11.20 -5.38 2.81
N GLY A 92 -11.44 -6.30 1.86
CA GLY A 92 -12.38 -6.14 0.77
C GLY A 92 -11.98 -5.08 -0.26
N VAL A 93 -10.67 -4.83 -0.44
CA VAL A 93 -10.15 -3.89 -1.44
C VAL A 93 -9.61 -4.67 -2.64
N PRO A 94 -10.18 -4.49 -3.84
CA PRO A 94 -9.75 -5.23 -5.03
C PRO A 94 -8.39 -4.77 -5.53
N ASN A 95 -7.59 -5.72 -6.00
CA ASN A 95 -6.44 -5.44 -6.84
C ASN A 95 -6.89 -5.34 -8.29
N ILE A 96 -6.83 -4.13 -8.86
CA ILE A 96 -7.43 -3.83 -10.16
C ILE A 96 -6.43 -3.78 -11.31
N GLY A 97 -5.13 -3.83 -11.01
CA GLY A 97 -4.12 -3.75 -12.07
C GLY A 97 -2.71 -3.65 -11.56
N GLY A 98 -1.80 -3.42 -12.50
CA GLY A 98 -0.38 -3.32 -12.27
C GLY A 98 0.42 -4.00 -13.35
N GLU A 99 1.67 -4.34 -13.04
CA GLU A 99 2.58 -5.01 -13.96
C GLU A 99 3.49 -5.99 -13.21
N VAL A 100 3.91 -7.01 -13.91
CA VAL A 100 4.94 -7.96 -13.46
C VAL A 100 5.99 -8.11 -14.55
N LEU A 101 7.26 -7.99 -14.18
CA LEU A 101 8.39 -8.23 -15.08
C LEU A 101 9.38 -9.20 -14.44
N PHE A 102 10.01 -10.02 -15.28
CA PHE A 102 11.04 -10.97 -14.88
C PHE A 102 12.38 -10.59 -15.51
N SER A 103 13.43 -10.50 -14.69
CA SER A 103 14.81 -10.22 -15.13
C SER A 103 15.80 -10.77 -14.13
N GLY A 104 16.92 -11.30 -14.61
CA GLY A 104 18.00 -11.82 -13.76
C GLY A 104 18.52 -10.82 -12.72
N SER A 105 18.36 -9.52 -12.97
CA SER A 105 18.75 -8.46 -12.03
C SER A 105 17.99 -8.50 -10.70
N TYR A 106 16.83 -9.16 -10.67
CA TYR A 106 15.97 -9.27 -9.49
C TYR A 106 16.00 -10.65 -8.84
N SER A 107 16.90 -11.55 -9.28
CA SER A 107 17.02 -12.88 -8.68
C SER A 107 17.34 -12.80 -7.19
N GLY A 108 16.50 -13.42 -6.36
CA GLY A 108 16.65 -13.47 -4.90
C GLY A 108 16.30 -12.18 -4.16
N ASN A 109 16.15 -11.04 -4.84
CA ASN A 109 15.77 -9.75 -4.24
C ASN A 109 14.74 -9.03 -5.11
N PRO A 110 13.46 -9.38 -4.98
CA PRO A 110 12.39 -8.85 -5.82
C PRO A 110 12.15 -7.37 -5.56
N LEU A 111 11.61 -6.66 -6.54
CA LEU A 111 11.03 -5.35 -6.37
C LEU A 111 9.52 -5.50 -6.16
N VAL A 112 9.03 -5.09 -5.00
CA VAL A 112 7.63 -5.22 -4.61
C VAL A 112 7.08 -3.83 -4.28
N ASN A 113 6.45 -3.21 -5.27
CA ASN A 113 5.78 -1.93 -5.08
C ASN A 113 4.27 -2.18 -4.98
N ALA A 114 3.68 -1.70 -3.89
CA ALA A 114 2.24 -1.71 -3.70
C ALA A 114 1.71 -0.28 -3.66
N MET A 115 0.60 -0.04 -4.34
CA MET A 115 -0.11 1.24 -4.36
C MET A 115 -1.55 1.02 -3.90
N CYS A 116 -2.03 1.95 -3.07
CA CYS A 116 -3.43 2.02 -2.70
C CYS A 116 -4.02 3.36 -3.14
N ILE A 117 -5.24 3.30 -3.65
CA ILE A 117 -6.06 4.46 -3.98
C ILE A 117 -7.26 4.47 -3.05
N GLY A 118 -7.53 5.64 -2.48
CA GLY A 118 -8.72 5.91 -1.68
C GLY A 118 -9.53 7.08 -2.23
N LEU A 119 -10.79 7.12 -1.85
CA LEU A 119 -11.73 8.18 -2.22
C LEU A 119 -12.28 8.83 -0.96
N LEU A 120 -12.41 10.16 -0.98
CA LEU A 120 -13.07 10.92 0.09
C LEU A 120 -13.80 12.15 -0.47
N LYS A 121 -14.70 12.69 0.33
CA LYS A 121 -15.18 14.06 0.11
C LYS A 121 -14.08 15.03 0.53
N ALA A 122 -13.76 16.03 -0.30
CA ALA A 122 -12.65 16.95 -0.06
C ALA A 122 -12.71 17.65 1.32
N GLU A 123 -13.92 17.93 1.81
CA GLU A 123 -14.17 18.49 3.13
C GLU A 123 -13.83 17.59 4.32
N GLN A 124 -13.71 16.27 4.09
CA GLN A 124 -13.41 15.25 5.10
C GLN A 124 -11.93 14.91 5.21
N LEU A 125 -11.09 15.63 4.45
CA LEU A 125 -9.64 15.38 4.47
C LEU A 125 -9.07 15.59 5.87
N THR A 126 -8.50 14.54 6.43
CA THR A 126 -7.81 14.56 7.71
C THR A 126 -6.32 14.80 7.48
N LYS A 127 -5.76 15.78 8.18
CA LYS A 127 -4.34 16.12 8.13
C LYS A 127 -3.58 15.51 9.31
N ALA A 128 -2.29 15.30 9.13
CA ALA A 128 -1.39 14.80 10.18
C ALA A 128 -1.07 15.88 11.23
N THR A 129 -2.11 16.43 11.87
CA THR A 129 -2.00 17.45 12.92
C THR A 129 -2.80 17.01 14.15
N SER A 130 -2.29 17.32 15.34
CA SER A 130 -2.97 17.00 16.60
C SER A 130 -4.17 17.94 16.91
N GLY A 131 -4.47 18.89 16.02
CA GLY A 131 -5.53 19.87 16.22
C GLY A 131 -5.15 20.97 17.21
N SER A 132 -6.11 21.40 18.02
CA SER A 132 -5.94 22.50 18.98
C SER A 132 -5.37 22.04 20.33
N VAL A 133 -4.91 23.01 21.14
CA VAL A 133 -4.61 22.78 22.54
C VAL A 133 -5.86 22.24 23.23
N ASP A 134 -5.67 21.29 24.16
CA ASP A 134 -6.71 20.55 24.90
C ASP A 134 -7.46 19.46 24.10
N ASN A 135 -7.08 19.18 22.85
CA ASN A 135 -7.59 18.00 22.16
C ASN A 135 -7.08 16.70 22.81
N LEU A 136 -7.96 15.73 22.92
CA LEU A 136 -7.61 14.39 23.46
C LEU A 136 -6.99 13.52 22.36
N LEU A 137 -5.87 12.88 22.68
CA LEU A 137 -5.30 11.81 21.89
C LEU A 137 -5.81 10.48 22.45
N ILE A 138 -6.54 9.73 21.63
CA ILE A 138 -7.12 8.44 22.05
C ILE A 138 -6.40 7.33 21.31
N LEU A 139 -5.78 6.40 22.06
CA LEU A 139 -5.24 5.16 21.53
C LEU A 139 -6.27 4.05 21.74
N ALA A 140 -6.70 3.43 20.65
CA ALA A 140 -7.58 2.27 20.66
C ALA A 140 -6.86 1.06 20.06
N GLY A 141 -6.95 -0.09 20.73
CA GLY A 141 -6.31 -1.33 20.28
C GLY A 141 -6.46 -2.45 21.30
N SER A 142 -5.96 -3.63 20.94
CA SER A 142 -5.79 -4.74 21.90
C SER A 142 -4.54 -4.46 22.75
N GLY A 143 -4.66 -4.62 24.08
CA GLY A 143 -3.53 -4.64 25.00
C GLY A 143 -2.82 -5.98 24.98
#